data_5cf6ec937cb56a7d84b114519f113252
#
_entry.id   5cf6ec937cb56a7d84b114519f113252
#
_cell.length_a   1.000
_cell.length_b   1.000
_cell.length_c   1.000
_cell.angle_alpha   90.00
_cell.angle_beta   90.00
_cell.angle_gamma   90.00
#
_symmetry.space_group_name_H-M   'P 1'
#
loop_
_entity.id
_entity.type
_entity.pdbx_description
1 polymer ?
#
loop_
_entity_poly.entity_id
_entity_poly.type
_entity_poly.pdbx_seq_one_letter_code
_entity_poly.pdbx_strand_id
1 'polypeptide(L)'
;VLIPFQSLLFVPGSRPERFEKAMASGADLVTIDLEDAVGPADKDAARDAALSAMGSPRLGIRINGLRTRQGLADLIAIAATPTRPPFIMVPMVEAVAEIEIAHSVLGSQVALLPLIETVQGLRVADAIASACGVSGVMLGGADFAGELGVAMSWDALYAARAQIVTACAAAKTPSIDAPWLDLDNLDDLADEIGRIKAMGFTAKSVVHPKHVDVVHRVMRPTREEIDEAYEAEAAYAAAGQSAVRFNGKMLEAPVMARYRRIIAMPGVGNA
;
A
#
# COMPACT_ATOMS: atom_id res chain seq x y z
N VAL A 1 11.95 -7.48 4.96
CA VAL A 1 10.63 -7.80 4.40
C VAL A 1 9.60 -7.07 5.24
N LEU A 2 8.71 -6.31 4.59
CA LEU A 2 7.65 -5.58 5.28
C LEU A 2 6.64 -6.59 5.88
N ILE A 3 6.07 -6.25 7.05
CA ILE A 3 4.98 -7.05 7.62
C ILE A 3 3.77 -7.05 6.69
N PRO A 4 2.95 -8.11 6.64
CA PRO A 4 1.69 -8.08 5.89
C PRO A 4 0.78 -6.95 6.38
N PHE A 5 0.16 -6.22 5.46
CA PHE A 5 -0.69 -5.08 5.77
C PHE A 5 -1.86 -4.93 4.80
N GLN A 6 -2.94 -4.34 5.27
CA GLN A 6 -4.13 -3.98 4.50
C GLN A 6 -4.46 -2.50 4.62
N SER A 7 -3.99 -1.84 5.69
CA SER A 7 -4.20 -0.42 5.93
C SER A 7 -2.88 0.32 6.08
N LEU A 8 -2.77 1.50 5.47
CA LEU A 8 -1.65 2.42 5.58
C LEU A 8 -2.17 3.81 5.91
N LEU A 9 -1.89 4.31 7.13
CA LEU A 9 -2.36 5.62 7.60
C LEU A 9 -1.28 6.68 7.42
N PHE A 10 -1.63 7.78 6.76
CA PHE A 10 -0.77 8.97 6.70
C PHE A 10 -0.95 9.85 7.94
N VAL A 11 0.16 10.41 8.44
CA VAL A 11 0.18 11.42 9.49
C VAL A 11 1.15 12.55 9.08
N PRO A 12 0.74 13.84 9.14
CA PRO A 12 1.61 14.95 8.76
C PRO A 12 2.87 15.04 9.62
N GLY A 13 4.05 15.14 9.00
CA GLY A 13 5.33 15.32 9.69
C GLY A 13 5.44 16.64 10.45
N SER A 14 4.66 17.65 10.04
CA SER A 14 4.52 18.94 10.75
C SER A 14 3.68 18.86 12.04
N ARG A 15 3.17 17.66 12.40
CA ARG A 15 2.31 17.45 13.57
C ARG A 15 2.80 16.29 14.43
N PRO A 16 4.00 16.38 15.02
CA PRO A 16 4.59 15.29 15.81
C PRO A 16 3.71 14.85 17.01
N GLU A 17 2.88 15.75 17.54
CA GLU A 17 1.92 15.44 18.61
C GLU A 17 0.83 14.43 18.18
N ARG A 18 0.72 14.15 16.88
CA ARG A 18 -0.24 13.17 16.33
C ARG A 18 0.35 11.80 16.09
N PHE A 19 1.67 11.63 16.17
CA PHE A 19 2.34 10.36 15.82
C PHE A 19 1.89 9.21 16.73
N GLU A 20 1.84 9.43 18.05
CA GLU A 20 1.36 8.41 18.99
C GLU A 20 -0.10 8.02 18.72
N LYS A 21 -0.97 8.99 18.45
CA LYS A 21 -2.36 8.74 18.11
C LYS A 21 -2.50 7.96 16.80
N ALA A 22 -1.68 8.27 15.80
CA ALA A 22 -1.66 7.52 14.55
C ALA A 22 -1.22 6.07 14.78
N MET A 23 -0.19 5.84 15.58
CA MET A 23 0.28 4.49 15.95
C MET A 23 -0.75 3.70 16.76
N ALA A 24 -1.56 4.38 17.57
CA ALA A 24 -2.64 3.78 18.36
C ALA A 24 -3.94 3.55 17.55
N SER A 25 -4.02 3.98 16.29
CA SER A 25 -5.23 3.87 15.46
C SER A 25 -5.62 2.45 15.05
N GLY A 26 -4.74 1.48 15.25
CA GLY A 26 -4.91 0.11 14.76
C GLY A 26 -4.49 -0.10 13.31
N ALA A 27 -4.04 0.94 12.57
CA ALA A 27 -3.53 0.79 11.22
C ALA A 27 -2.34 -0.19 11.19
N ASP A 28 -2.27 -1.03 10.15
CA ASP A 28 -1.17 -1.99 10.01
C ASP A 28 0.16 -1.27 9.78
N LEU A 29 0.16 -0.24 8.93
CA LEU A 29 1.29 0.66 8.72
C LEU A 29 0.89 2.10 8.95
N VAL A 30 1.83 2.90 9.47
CA VAL A 30 1.72 4.35 9.61
C VAL A 30 2.87 5.00 8.86
N THR A 31 2.57 6.04 8.10
CA THR A 31 3.56 6.80 7.34
C THR A 31 3.58 8.24 7.80
N ILE A 32 4.71 8.72 8.32
CA ILE A 32 4.93 10.16 8.54
C ILE A 32 5.18 10.80 7.18
N ASP A 33 4.36 11.77 6.86
CA ASP A 33 4.40 12.46 5.57
C ASP A 33 5.28 13.71 5.64
N LEU A 34 6.35 13.74 4.86
CA LEU A 34 7.22 14.91 4.68
C LEU A 34 6.92 15.70 3.40
N GLU A 35 6.00 15.21 2.58
CA GLU A 35 5.68 15.79 1.28
C GLU A 35 4.53 16.79 1.37
N ASP A 36 3.38 16.50 0.82
CA ASP A 36 2.27 17.44 0.62
C ASP A 36 1.70 18.00 1.93
N ALA A 37 1.71 17.19 2.99
CA ALA A 37 1.20 17.60 4.30
C ALA A 37 2.14 18.56 5.08
N VAL A 38 3.29 18.94 4.48
CA VAL A 38 4.30 19.79 5.13
C VAL A 38 4.64 20.97 4.23
N GLY A 39 4.48 22.20 4.75
CA GLY A 39 4.86 23.40 4.04
C GLY A 39 6.38 23.51 3.79
N PRO A 40 6.82 24.26 2.75
CA PRO A 40 8.25 24.37 2.40
C PRO A 40 9.16 24.83 3.55
N ALA A 41 8.67 25.70 4.41
CA ALA A 41 9.44 26.24 5.55
C ALA A 41 9.65 25.20 6.68
N ASP A 42 8.77 24.20 6.76
CA ASP A 42 8.75 23.24 7.87
C ASP A 42 9.40 21.90 7.51
N LYS A 43 9.87 21.70 6.28
CA LYS A 43 10.40 20.43 5.76
C LYS A 43 11.54 19.87 6.63
N ASP A 44 12.50 20.69 7.02
CA ASP A 44 13.65 20.24 7.79
C ASP A 44 13.23 19.85 9.22
N ALA A 45 12.40 20.66 9.88
CA ALA A 45 11.88 20.35 11.22
C ALA A 45 11.00 19.09 11.22
N ALA A 46 10.18 18.89 10.20
CA ALA A 46 9.36 17.69 10.03
C ALA A 46 10.22 16.43 9.82
N ARG A 47 11.31 16.53 9.04
CA ARG A 47 12.28 15.44 8.85
C ARG A 47 12.91 15.04 10.17
N ASP A 48 13.41 16.01 10.94
CA ASP A 48 14.05 15.76 12.24
C ASP A 48 13.08 15.10 13.22
N ALA A 49 11.83 15.57 13.28
CA ALA A 49 10.79 14.98 14.10
C ALA A 49 10.45 13.53 13.66
N ALA A 50 10.35 13.30 12.34
CA ALA A 50 10.09 11.97 11.80
C ALA A 50 11.22 10.98 12.15
N LEU A 51 12.48 11.38 11.92
CA LEU A 51 13.63 10.53 12.25
C LEU A 51 13.73 10.22 13.74
N SER A 52 13.41 11.19 14.60
CA SER A 52 13.40 11.01 16.05
C SER A 52 12.31 10.04 16.54
N ALA A 53 11.24 9.87 15.77
CA ALA A 53 10.13 8.99 16.10
C ALA A 53 10.34 7.53 15.67
N MET A 54 11.41 7.22 14.89
CA MET A 54 11.64 5.87 14.36
C MET A 54 11.94 4.87 15.48
N GLY A 55 11.54 3.61 15.27
CA GLY A 55 11.76 2.51 16.24
C GLY A 55 10.68 1.45 16.22
N SER A 56 9.57 1.70 15.50
CA SER A 56 8.51 0.72 15.32
C SER A 56 8.60 0.05 13.94
N PRO A 57 8.38 -1.27 13.83
CA PRO A 57 8.32 -1.97 12.54
C PRO A 57 7.12 -1.56 11.67
N ARG A 58 6.19 -0.78 12.21
CA ARG A 58 4.99 -0.29 11.50
C ARG A 58 5.09 1.18 11.08
N LEU A 59 6.16 1.90 11.47
CA LEU A 59 6.28 3.34 11.23
C LEU A 59 7.31 3.63 10.15
N GLY A 60 6.85 4.16 9.02
CA GLY A 60 7.70 4.59 7.90
C GLY A 60 7.58 6.08 7.61
N ILE A 61 8.20 6.50 6.53
CA ILE A 61 8.26 7.91 6.11
C ILE A 61 7.90 8.01 4.62
N ARG A 62 6.99 8.94 4.25
CA ARG A 62 6.90 9.43 2.88
C ARG A 62 7.87 10.59 2.73
N ILE A 63 8.92 10.39 1.95
CA ILE A 63 9.91 11.41 1.65
C ILE A 63 9.38 12.40 0.60
N ASN A 64 10.08 13.50 0.37
CA ASN A 64 9.83 14.33 -0.80
C ASN A 64 10.33 13.64 -2.08
N GLY A 65 9.78 14.01 -3.23
CA GLY A 65 10.17 13.43 -4.52
C GLY A 65 11.69 13.53 -4.77
N LEU A 66 12.31 12.45 -5.23
CA LEU A 66 13.78 12.34 -5.38
C LEU A 66 14.36 13.29 -6.42
N ARG A 67 13.54 13.86 -7.29
CA ARG A 67 13.94 14.91 -8.24
C ARG A 67 13.96 16.33 -7.61
N THR A 68 13.76 16.42 -6.30
CA THR A 68 13.81 17.67 -5.53
C THR A 68 14.98 17.69 -4.57
N ARG A 69 15.42 18.92 -4.19
CA ARG A 69 16.45 19.09 -3.16
C ARG A 69 16.02 18.47 -1.82
N GLN A 70 14.75 18.62 -1.47
CA GLN A 70 14.18 18.09 -0.23
C GLN A 70 14.21 16.56 -0.20
N GLY A 71 13.82 15.90 -1.32
CA GLY A 71 13.85 14.44 -1.40
C GLY A 71 15.26 13.86 -1.28
N LEU A 72 16.25 14.51 -1.90
CA LEU A 72 17.65 14.11 -1.73
C LEU A 72 18.13 14.33 -0.30
N ALA A 73 17.73 15.44 0.34
CA ALA A 73 18.07 15.70 1.73
C ALA A 73 17.42 14.68 2.68
N ASP A 74 16.17 14.30 2.44
CA ASP A 74 15.47 13.25 3.20
C ASP A 74 16.21 11.93 3.09
N LEU A 75 16.55 11.51 1.87
CA LEU A 75 17.24 10.25 1.60
C LEU A 75 18.61 10.18 2.31
N ILE A 76 19.39 11.25 2.25
CA ILE A 76 20.70 11.35 2.91
C ILE A 76 20.54 11.29 4.43
N ALA A 77 19.56 12.02 4.99
CA ALA A 77 19.31 12.05 6.43
C ALA A 77 18.88 10.67 6.96
N ILE A 78 18.02 9.96 6.23
CA ILE A 78 17.62 8.58 6.57
C ILE A 78 18.82 7.64 6.50
N ALA A 79 19.68 7.78 5.50
CA ALA A 79 20.87 6.93 5.38
C ALA A 79 21.87 7.14 6.53
N ALA A 80 21.95 8.36 7.06
CA ALA A 80 22.84 8.73 8.16
C ALA A 80 22.31 8.39 9.56
N THR A 81 20.98 8.13 9.71
CA THR A 81 20.40 7.82 11.01
C THR A 81 20.70 6.39 11.46
N PRO A 82 21.00 6.16 12.76
CA PRO A 82 21.23 4.81 13.29
C PRO A 82 19.94 3.97 13.33
N THR A 83 18.78 4.59 13.53
CA THR A 83 17.48 3.91 13.57
C THR A 83 16.72 4.21 12.29
N ARG A 84 16.91 3.37 11.27
CA ARG A 84 16.26 3.55 9.98
C ARG A 84 14.77 3.16 10.03
N PRO A 85 13.91 3.84 9.25
CA PRO A 85 12.54 3.38 9.06
C PRO A 85 12.51 1.99 8.41
N PRO A 86 11.53 1.14 8.74
CA PRO A 86 11.37 -0.17 8.07
C PRO A 86 10.99 -0.02 6.60
N PHE A 87 10.37 1.09 6.22
CA PHE A 87 10.06 1.43 4.84
C PHE A 87 10.06 2.93 4.61
N ILE A 88 10.27 3.31 3.37
CA ILE A 88 9.99 4.66 2.88
C ILE A 88 9.00 4.59 1.71
N MET A 89 8.16 5.61 1.62
CA MET A 89 7.35 5.86 0.43
C MET A 89 8.06 6.91 -0.43
N VAL A 90 8.22 6.59 -1.71
CA VAL A 90 8.89 7.46 -2.70
C VAL A 90 7.82 8.00 -3.63
N PRO A 91 7.45 9.30 -3.51
CA PRO A 91 6.42 9.90 -4.35
C PRO A 91 6.95 10.27 -5.74
N MET A 92 6.04 10.54 -6.66
CA MET A 92 6.32 11.06 -8.01
C MET A 92 7.31 10.22 -8.82
N VAL A 93 7.29 8.89 -8.65
CA VAL A 93 8.21 7.99 -9.35
C VAL A 93 7.81 7.85 -10.81
N GLU A 94 8.72 8.21 -11.71
CA GLU A 94 8.55 8.15 -13.17
C GLU A 94 9.61 7.32 -13.88
N ALA A 95 10.60 6.83 -13.15
CA ALA A 95 11.66 5.99 -13.69
C ALA A 95 12.18 4.99 -12.65
N VAL A 96 12.57 3.80 -13.10
CA VAL A 96 13.19 2.77 -12.24
C VAL A 96 14.45 3.27 -11.55
N ALA A 97 15.22 4.14 -12.22
CA ALA A 97 16.45 4.72 -11.67
C ALA A 97 16.23 5.46 -10.33
N GLU A 98 15.05 6.04 -10.09
CA GLU A 98 14.74 6.68 -8.80
C GLU A 98 14.69 5.65 -7.67
N ILE A 99 14.13 4.49 -7.94
CA ILE A 99 14.07 3.37 -6.99
C ILE A 99 15.46 2.76 -6.78
N GLU A 100 16.23 2.59 -7.85
CA GLU A 100 17.60 2.09 -7.79
C GLU A 100 18.51 3.01 -6.95
N ILE A 101 18.38 4.33 -7.09
CA ILE A 101 19.08 5.32 -6.26
C ILE A 101 18.70 5.14 -4.79
N ALA A 102 17.39 5.12 -4.48
CA ALA A 102 16.93 4.95 -3.11
C ALA A 102 17.42 3.63 -2.50
N HIS A 103 17.33 2.53 -3.26
CA HIS A 103 17.80 1.22 -2.82
C HIS A 103 19.32 1.19 -2.60
N SER A 104 20.10 1.80 -3.49
CA SER A 104 21.56 1.86 -3.37
C SER A 104 22.02 2.65 -2.14
N VAL A 105 21.32 3.74 -1.81
CA VAL A 105 21.66 4.59 -0.66
C VAL A 105 21.21 3.97 0.66
N LEU A 106 20.03 3.36 0.72
CA LEU A 106 19.44 2.85 1.96
C LEU A 106 19.77 1.37 2.22
N GLY A 107 20.10 0.61 1.19
CA GLY A 107 20.34 -0.84 1.27
C GLY A 107 19.03 -1.64 1.42
N SER A 108 19.19 -2.97 1.50
CA SER A 108 18.07 -3.93 1.52
C SER A 108 17.25 -3.97 2.83
N GLN A 109 17.67 -3.24 3.85
CA GLN A 109 16.99 -3.21 5.15
C GLN A 109 15.77 -2.27 5.16
N VAL A 110 15.69 -1.33 4.22
CA VAL A 110 14.57 -0.38 4.09
C VAL A 110 13.74 -0.79 2.88
N ALA A 111 12.48 -1.14 3.11
CA ALA A 111 11.54 -1.46 2.05
C ALA A 111 11.13 -0.18 1.29
N LEU A 112 10.98 -0.27 -0.03
CA LEU A 112 10.56 0.85 -0.87
C LEU A 112 9.10 0.68 -1.29
N LEU A 113 8.31 1.72 -1.09
CA LEU A 113 6.92 1.82 -1.54
C LEU A 113 6.80 3.00 -2.51
N PRO A 114 7.09 2.80 -3.82
CA PRO A 114 6.88 3.85 -4.82
C PRO A 114 5.41 4.24 -4.94
N LEU A 115 5.16 5.55 -5.08
CA LEU A 115 3.87 6.10 -5.49
C LEU A 115 3.89 6.38 -6.99
N ILE A 116 2.93 5.77 -7.69
CA ILE A 116 2.66 6.04 -9.10
C ILE A 116 1.48 7.01 -9.14
N GLU A 117 1.78 8.26 -9.46
CA GLU A 117 0.82 9.37 -9.38
C GLU A 117 0.93 10.33 -10.57
N THR A 118 1.65 9.89 -11.61
CA THR A 118 1.74 10.57 -12.90
C THR A 118 1.47 9.59 -14.04
N VAL A 119 1.04 10.12 -15.19
CA VAL A 119 0.85 9.32 -16.41
C VAL A 119 2.16 8.67 -16.86
N GLN A 120 3.29 9.37 -16.68
CA GLN A 120 4.60 8.81 -17.02
C GLN A 120 4.97 7.65 -16.09
N GLY A 121 4.77 7.79 -14.77
CA GLY A 121 4.99 6.71 -13.81
C GLY A 121 4.13 5.48 -14.12
N LEU A 122 2.87 5.70 -14.51
CA LEU A 122 1.97 4.61 -14.88
C LEU A 122 2.46 3.84 -16.10
N ARG A 123 3.06 4.51 -17.09
CA ARG A 123 3.62 3.85 -18.29
C ARG A 123 4.76 2.88 -17.99
N VAL A 124 5.45 3.06 -16.88
CA VAL A 124 6.59 2.22 -16.47
C VAL A 124 6.30 1.44 -15.18
N ALA A 125 5.02 1.30 -14.81
CA ALA A 125 4.58 0.66 -13.57
C ALA A 125 5.11 -0.78 -13.41
N ASP A 126 5.14 -1.57 -14.49
CA ASP A 126 5.66 -2.95 -14.45
C ASP A 126 7.13 -2.99 -14.04
N ALA A 127 7.94 -2.11 -14.61
CA ALA A 127 9.36 -2.01 -14.31
C ALA A 127 9.59 -1.50 -12.88
N ILE A 128 8.82 -0.50 -12.44
CA ILE A 128 8.88 0.02 -11.06
C ILE A 128 8.50 -1.07 -10.07
N ALA A 129 7.39 -1.77 -10.29
CA ALA A 129 6.91 -2.82 -9.38
C ALA A 129 7.91 -3.98 -9.23
N SER A 130 8.70 -4.26 -10.27
CA SER A 130 9.69 -5.33 -10.32
C SER A 130 11.09 -4.91 -9.85
N ALA A 131 11.29 -3.62 -9.52
CA ALA A 131 12.60 -3.09 -9.13
C ALA A 131 13.06 -3.63 -7.77
N CYS A 132 14.38 -3.75 -7.59
CA CYS A 132 14.96 -4.25 -6.35
C CYS A 132 14.61 -3.33 -5.16
N GLY A 133 14.23 -3.93 -4.03
CA GLY A 133 13.82 -3.21 -2.81
C GLY A 133 12.34 -2.83 -2.77
N VAL A 134 11.59 -2.91 -3.87
CA VAL A 134 10.15 -2.62 -3.88
C VAL A 134 9.40 -3.71 -3.11
N SER A 135 8.59 -3.27 -2.16
CA SER A 135 7.78 -4.14 -1.27
C SER A 135 6.29 -3.82 -1.31
N GLY A 136 5.88 -2.95 -2.20
CA GLY A 136 4.50 -2.54 -2.50
C GLY A 136 4.50 -1.35 -3.43
N VAL A 137 3.43 -1.14 -4.19
CA VAL A 137 3.24 0.03 -5.06
C VAL A 137 1.92 0.69 -4.73
N MET A 138 1.92 2.00 -4.58
CA MET A 138 0.72 2.78 -4.29
C MET A 138 0.29 3.62 -5.49
N LEU A 139 -1.04 3.71 -5.71
CA LEU A 139 -1.63 4.72 -6.59
C LEU A 139 -1.77 6.05 -5.85
N GLY A 140 -1.13 7.11 -6.35
CA GLY A 140 -1.34 8.48 -5.89
C GLY A 140 -2.48 9.14 -6.67
N GLY A 141 -3.72 8.86 -6.25
CA GLY A 141 -4.91 9.19 -7.04
C GLY A 141 -5.20 10.68 -7.20
N ALA A 142 -4.83 11.52 -6.22
CA ALA A 142 -5.08 12.95 -6.27
C ALA A 142 -4.23 13.64 -7.35
N ASP A 143 -2.91 13.39 -7.32
CA ASP A 143 -1.98 13.97 -8.29
C ASP A 143 -2.23 13.41 -9.69
N PHE A 144 -2.52 12.11 -9.79
CA PHE A 144 -2.87 11.49 -11.06
C PHE A 144 -4.13 12.11 -11.70
N ALA A 145 -5.20 12.33 -10.91
CA ALA A 145 -6.41 13.01 -11.38
C ALA A 145 -6.13 14.48 -11.73
N GLY A 146 -5.27 15.14 -10.94
CA GLY A 146 -4.81 16.50 -11.19
C GLY A 146 -4.07 16.62 -12.53
N GLU A 147 -3.15 15.70 -12.86
CA GLU A 147 -2.45 15.68 -14.15
C GLU A 147 -3.42 15.44 -15.33
N LEU A 148 -4.45 14.62 -15.14
CA LEU A 148 -5.50 14.42 -16.14
C LEU A 148 -6.46 15.62 -16.27
N GLY A 149 -6.44 16.58 -15.33
CA GLY A 149 -7.35 17.71 -15.30
C GLY A 149 -8.79 17.35 -14.94
N VAL A 150 -8.98 16.31 -14.11
CA VAL A 150 -10.30 15.80 -13.71
C VAL A 150 -10.42 15.68 -12.19
N ALA A 151 -11.67 15.56 -11.71
CA ALA A 151 -11.89 15.22 -10.31
C ALA A 151 -11.43 13.78 -10.03
N MET A 152 -10.90 13.56 -8.81
CA MET A 152 -10.56 12.23 -8.33
C MET A 152 -11.85 11.40 -8.15
N SER A 153 -12.19 10.61 -9.15
CA SER A 153 -13.39 9.77 -9.18
C SER A 153 -13.03 8.32 -9.53
N TRP A 154 -13.99 7.42 -9.30
CA TRP A 154 -13.81 6.02 -9.67
C TRP A 154 -13.49 5.86 -11.16
N ASP A 155 -14.28 6.50 -12.03
CA ASP A 155 -14.16 6.34 -13.48
C ASP A 155 -12.83 6.91 -14.01
N ALA A 156 -12.40 8.05 -13.47
CA ALA A 156 -11.12 8.66 -13.84
C ALA A 156 -9.92 7.77 -13.48
N LEU A 157 -9.98 7.06 -12.35
CA LEU A 157 -8.87 6.25 -11.85
C LEU A 157 -8.97 4.78 -12.23
N TYR A 158 -10.06 4.31 -12.81
CA TYR A 158 -10.29 2.89 -13.08
C TYR A 158 -9.16 2.24 -13.93
N ALA A 159 -8.76 2.90 -15.01
CA ALA A 159 -7.70 2.38 -15.88
C ALA A 159 -6.35 2.32 -15.17
N ALA A 160 -6.00 3.36 -14.40
CA ALA A 160 -4.76 3.38 -13.61
C ALA A 160 -4.77 2.30 -12.53
N ARG A 161 -5.89 2.14 -11.81
CA ARG A 161 -6.08 1.05 -10.83
C ARG A 161 -5.85 -0.32 -11.45
N ALA A 162 -6.45 -0.60 -12.60
CA ALA A 162 -6.31 -1.87 -13.30
C ALA A 162 -4.85 -2.15 -13.72
N GLN A 163 -4.17 -1.15 -14.23
CA GLN A 163 -2.77 -1.28 -14.64
C GLN A 163 -1.84 -1.52 -13.44
N ILE A 164 -2.00 -0.79 -12.34
CA ILE A 164 -1.19 -0.99 -11.11
C ILE A 164 -1.40 -2.38 -10.53
N VAL A 165 -2.65 -2.84 -10.41
CA VAL A 165 -2.92 -4.21 -9.93
C VAL A 165 -2.24 -5.25 -10.82
N THR A 166 -2.29 -5.07 -12.14
CA THR A 166 -1.67 -6.00 -13.10
C THR A 166 -0.14 -6.01 -12.95
N ALA A 167 0.49 -4.83 -12.87
CA ALA A 167 1.93 -4.69 -12.65
C ALA A 167 2.37 -5.34 -11.32
N CYS A 168 1.64 -5.06 -10.23
CA CYS A 168 1.92 -5.64 -8.92
C CYS A 168 1.73 -7.17 -8.91
N ALA A 169 0.70 -7.68 -9.58
CA ALA A 169 0.47 -9.12 -9.68
C ALA A 169 1.61 -9.83 -10.43
N ALA A 170 2.11 -9.24 -11.52
CA ALA A 170 3.25 -9.76 -12.27
C ALA A 170 4.53 -9.79 -11.43
N ALA A 171 4.78 -8.72 -10.66
CA ALA A 171 5.93 -8.59 -9.75
C ALA A 171 5.76 -9.37 -8.43
N LYS A 172 4.58 -9.90 -8.14
CA LYS A 172 4.22 -10.55 -6.84
C LYS A 172 4.42 -9.60 -5.65
N THR A 173 4.13 -8.33 -5.85
CA THR A 173 4.24 -7.29 -4.83
C THR A 173 2.86 -6.74 -4.44
N PRO A 174 2.64 -6.29 -3.19
CA PRO A 174 1.40 -5.67 -2.76
C PRO A 174 1.03 -4.43 -3.59
N SER A 175 -0.28 -4.24 -3.83
CA SER A 175 -0.84 -3.03 -4.43
C SER A 175 -1.66 -2.26 -3.39
N ILE A 176 -1.43 -0.96 -3.28
CA ILE A 176 -2.07 -0.05 -2.33
C ILE A 176 -2.91 0.96 -3.11
N ASP A 177 -4.20 1.02 -2.84
CA ASP A 177 -5.06 2.01 -3.50
C ASP A 177 -4.94 3.39 -2.85
N ALA A 178 -5.27 4.42 -3.61
CA ALA A 178 -5.29 5.83 -3.22
C ALA A 178 -6.16 6.09 -1.98
N PRO A 179 -5.88 7.15 -1.18
CA PRO A 179 -6.68 7.44 -0.01
C PRO A 179 -8.08 7.94 -0.37
N TRP A 180 -9.04 7.66 0.52
CA TRP A 180 -10.36 8.28 0.49
C TRP A 180 -10.30 9.66 1.15
N LEU A 181 -10.78 10.69 0.46
CA LEU A 181 -10.63 12.07 0.91
C LEU A 181 -11.85 12.62 1.68
N ASP A 182 -13.04 12.04 1.46
CA ASP A 182 -14.23 12.43 2.23
C ASP A 182 -14.15 11.80 3.62
N LEU A 183 -13.96 12.64 4.62
CA LEU A 183 -13.78 12.16 5.98
C LEU A 183 -15.04 11.57 6.60
N ASP A 184 -16.21 11.96 6.15
CA ASP A 184 -17.48 11.65 6.83
C ASP A 184 -18.28 10.54 6.15
N ASN A 185 -18.08 10.33 4.87
CA ASN A 185 -18.80 9.33 4.07
C ASN A 185 -18.12 7.94 4.15
N LEU A 186 -18.42 7.20 5.22
CA LEU A 186 -17.83 5.88 5.47
C LEU A 186 -18.51 4.75 4.68
N ASP A 187 -19.74 4.95 4.23
CA ASP A 187 -20.47 3.95 3.44
C ASP A 187 -19.89 3.89 2.01
N ASP A 188 -19.73 5.02 1.35
CA ASP A 188 -19.07 5.06 0.03
C ASP A 188 -17.60 4.61 0.11
N LEU A 189 -16.91 4.90 1.22
CA LEU A 189 -15.57 4.33 1.46
C LEU A 189 -15.62 2.81 1.49
N ALA A 190 -16.59 2.21 2.19
CA ALA A 190 -16.72 0.75 2.25
C ALA A 190 -17.02 0.15 0.88
N ASP A 191 -17.88 0.80 0.09
CA ASP A 191 -18.18 0.39 -1.28
C ASP A 191 -16.95 0.48 -2.19
N GLU A 192 -16.19 1.57 -2.12
CA GLU A 192 -14.94 1.70 -2.89
C GLU A 192 -13.93 0.61 -2.50
N ILE A 193 -13.78 0.32 -1.20
CA ILE A 193 -12.88 -0.74 -0.73
C ILE A 193 -13.34 -2.10 -1.26
N GLY A 194 -14.64 -2.39 -1.27
CA GLY A 194 -15.19 -3.61 -1.86
C GLY A 194 -14.84 -3.74 -3.34
N ARG A 195 -14.93 -2.65 -4.09
CA ARG A 195 -14.59 -2.61 -5.53
C ARG A 195 -13.10 -2.82 -5.77
N ILE A 196 -12.20 -2.16 -5.02
CA ILE A 196 -10.75 -2.33 -5.18
C ILE A 196 -10.30 -3.73 -4.75
N LYS A 197 -10.89 -4.30 -3.68
CA LYS A 197 -10.67 -5.71 -3.29
C LYS A 197 -11.04 -6.66 -4.44
N ALA A 198 -12.16 -6.43 -5.09
CA ALA A 198 -12.59 -7.22 -6.25
C ALA A 198 -11.67 -7.05 -7.46
N MET A 199 -11.02 -5.90 -7.64
CA MET A 199 -9.98 -5.69 -8.65
C MET A 199 -8.66 -6.38 -8.33
N GLY A 200 -8.38 -6.72 -7.06
CA GLY A 200 -7.16 -7.40 -6.63
C GLY A 200 -6.17 -6.53 -5.86
N PHE A 201 -6.55 -5.32 -5.46
CA PHE A 201 -5.76 -4.55 -4.49
C PHE A 201 -5.63 -5.30 -3.17
N THR A 202 -4.47 -5.18 -2.53
CA THR A 202 -4.16 -5.86 -1.28
C THR A 202 -4.22 -4.95 -0.06
N ALA A 203 -4.19 -3.63 -0.28
CA ALA A 203 -4.26 -2.63 0.78
C ALA A 203 -4.93 -1.33 0.30
N LYS A 204 -5.38 -0.55 1.28
CA LYS A 204 -5.93 0.81 1.12
C LYS A 204 -5.15 1.79 1.96
N SER A 205 -4.74 2.91 1.38
CA SER A 205 -4.21 4.02 2.15
C SER A 205 -5.36 4.89 2.70
N VAL A 206 -5.13 5.52 3.84
CA VAL A 206 -6.11 6.36 4.54
C VAL A 206 -5.45 7.59 5.15
N VAL A 207 -6.21 8.68 5.26
CA VAL A 207 -5.77 9.96 5.82
C VAL A 207 -6.38 10.27 7.19
N HIS A 208 -7.25 9.41 7.69
CA HIS A 208 -7.89 9.60 8.99
C HIS A 208 -8.04 8.27 9.75
N PRO A 209 -7.76 8.22 11.07
CA PRO A 209 -7.87 7.00 11.87
C PRO A 209 -9.23 6.28 11.79
N LYS A 210 -10.35 7.01 11.69
CA LYS A 210 -11.69 6.40 11.60
C LYS A 210 -11.91 5.55 10.33
N HIS A 211 -11.09 5.73 9.29
CA HIS A 211 -11.15 4.90 8.09
C HIS A 211 -10.53 3.51 8.28
N VAL A 212 -9.63 3.34 9.26
CA VAL A 212 -8.88 2.10 9.48
C VAL A 212 -9.82 0.91 9.72
N ASP A 213 -10.82 1.09 10.60
CA ASP A 213 -11.78 0.03 10.91
C ASP A 213 -12.61 -0.38 9.70
N VAL A 214 -12.96 0.59 8.83
CA VAL A 214 -13.68 0.31 7.58
C VAL A 214 -12.80 -0.51 6.64
N VAL A 215 -11.53 -0.13 6.48
CA VAL A 215 -10.57 -0.89 5.67
C VAL A 215 -10.47 -2.32 6.17
N HIS A 216 -10.23 -2.52 7.44
CA HIS A 216 -10.10 -3.87 8.02
C HIS A 216 -11.37 -4.70 7.88
N ARG A 217 -12.54 -4.10 8.11
CA ARG A 217 -13.82 -4.81 7.98
C ARG A 217 -14.06 -5.33 6.57
N VAL A 218 -13.70 -4.55 5.54
CA VAL A 218 -13.99 -4.91 4.14
C VAL A 218 -12.85 -5.72 3.51
N MET A 219 -11.58 -5.38 3.79
CA MET A 219 -10.43 -6.06 3.19
C MET A 219 -10.21 -7.47 3.77
N ARG A 220 -10.45 -7.66 5.07
CA ARG A 220 -10.31 -8.99 5.70
C ARG A 220 -11.34 -9.97 5.13
N PRO A 221 -10.98 -11.23 4.99
CA PRO A 221 -11.96 -12.26 4.62
C PRO A 221 -12.97 -12.47 5.75
N THR A 222 -14.23 -12.67 5.39
CA THR A 222 -15.26 -13.04 6.37
C THR A 222 -15.06 -14.48 6.85
N ARG A 223 -15.75 -14.85 7.94
CA ARG A 223 -15.72 -16.23 8.44
C ARG A 223 -16.20 -17.19 7.36
N GLU A 224 -17.25 -16.83 6.65
CA GLU A 224 -17.82 -17.64 5.57
C GLU A 224 -16.83 -17.81 4.40
N GLU A 225 -16.10 -16.74 4.03
CA GLU A 225 -15.05 -16.83 2.99
C GLU A 225 -13.89 -17.74 3.41
N ILE A 226 -13.54 -17.73 4.72
CA ILE A 226 -12.50 -18.59 5.28
C ILE A 226 -12.96 -20.05 5.28
N ASP A 227 -14.17 -20.33 5.79
CA ASP A 227 -14.72 -21.67 5.85
C ASP A 227 -14.87 -22.25 4.44
N GLU A 228 -15.42 -21.49 3.48
CA GLU A 228 -15.49 -21.88 2.07
C GLU A 228 -14.11 -22.20 1.49
N ALA A 229 -13.07 -21.43 1.85
CA ALA A 229 -11.72 -21.66 1.35
C ALA A 229 -11.13 -22.99 1.86
N TYR A 230 -11.34 -23.33 3.12
CA TYR A 230 -10.92 -24.64 3.68
C TYR A 230 -11.71 -25.80 3.07
N GLU A 231 -13.03 -25.67 2.92
CA GLU A 231 -13.86 -26.67 2.28
C GLU A 231 -13.44 -26.91 0.81
N ALA A 232 -13.16 -25.83 0.07
CA ALA A 232 -12.67 -25.92 -1.30
C ALA A 232 -11.32 -26.64 -1.39
N GLU A 233 -10.37 -26.34 -0.48
CA GLU A 233 -9.07 -27.03 -0.44
C GLU A 233 -9.24 -28.53 -0.13
N ALA A 234 -10.11 -28.88 0.82
CA ALA A 234 -10.40 -30.26 1.16
C ALA A 234 -11.04 -31.03 -0.02
N ALA A 235 -12.02 -30.42 -0.70
CA ALA A 235 -12.67 -31.02 -1.87
C ALA A 235 -11.70 -31.22 -3.04
N TYR A 236 -10.84 -30.24 -3.30
CA TYR A 236 -9.83 -30.31 -4.35
C TYR A 236 -8.75 -31.35 -4.07
N ALA A 237 -8.31 -31.46 -2.79
CA ALA A 237 -7.37 -32.49 -2.36
C ALA A 237 -7.97 -33.89 -2.47
N ALA A 238 -9.24 -34.08 -2.05
CA ALA A 238 -9.95 -35.36 -2.16
C ALA A 238 -10.11 -35.83 -3.62
N ALA A 239 -10.21 -34.89 -4.57
CA ALA A 239 -10.24 -35.15 -6.01
C ALA A 239 -8.85 -35.41 -6.63
N GLY A 240 -7.80 -35.56 -5.82
CA GLY A 240 -6.42 -35.74 -6.30
C GLY A 240 -5.88 -34.53 -7.03
N GLN A 241 -6.30 -33.35 -6.62
CA GLN A 241 -5.95 -32.05 -7.25
C GLN A 241 -6.39 -31.96 -8.73
N SER A 242 -7.42 -32.68 -9.09
CA SER A 242 -8.06 -32.63 -10.42
C SER A 242 -9.32 -31.76 -10.37
N ALA A 243 -9.79 -31.33 -11.55
CA ALA A 243 -11.03 -30.57 -11.67
C ALA A 243 -12.20 -31.26 -10.96
N VAL A 244 -12.88 -30.55 -10.05
CA VAL A 244 -14.00 -31.08 -9.26
C VAL A 244 -15.12 -30.05 -9.13
N ARG A 245 -16.37 -30.53 -9.04
CA ARG A 245 -17.52 -29.64 -8.78
C ARG A 245 -17.63 -29.34 -7.28
N PHE A 246 -17.69 -28.05 -6.95
CA PHE A 246 -17.86 -27.56 -5.58
C PHE A 246 -18.81 -26.37 -5.59
N ASN A 247 -19.84 -26.36 -4.74
CA ASN A 247 -20.85 -25.30 -4.65
C ASN A 247 -21.40 -24.84 -6.01
N GLY A 248 -21.65 -25.79 -6.93
CA GLY A 248 -22.17 -25.52 -8.26
C GLY A 248 -21.16 -24.96 -9.28
N LYS A 249 -19.90 -24.76 -8.88
CA LYS A 249 -18.80 -24.26 -9.71
C LYS A 249 -17.73 -25.31 -9.94
N MET A 250 -16.91 -25.12 -10.98
CA MET A 250 -15.74 -25.95 -11.21
C MET A 250 -14.56 -25.42 -10.40
N LEU A 251 -13.95 -26.27 -9.57
CA LEU A 251 -12.65 -26.00 -8.96
C LEU A 251 -11.54 -26.56 -9.83
N GLU A 252 -10.63 -25.71 -10.22
CA GLU A 252 -9.42 -26.04 -10.97
C GLU A 252 -8.24 -25.27 -10.35
N ALA A 253 -7.01 -25.62 -10.69
CA ALA A 253 -5.81 -25.01 -10.13
C ALA A 253 -5.82 -23.46 -10.16
N PRO A 254 -6.26 -22.78 -11.23
CA PRO A 254 -6.35 -21.31 -11.25
C PRO A 254 -7.37 -20.77 -10.23
N VAL A 255 -8.50 -21.45 -10.06
CA VAL A 255 -9.54 -21.05 -9.08
C VAL A 255 -9.05 -21.24 -7.66
N MET A 256 -8.33 -22.34 -7.39
CA MET A 256 -7.74 -22.63 -6.09
C MET A 256 -6.73 -21.60 -5.61
N ALA A 257 -6.08 -20.87 -6.53
CA ALA A 257 -5.15 -19.81 -6.17
C ALA A 257 -5.80 -18.71 -5.31
N ARG A 258 -7.09 -18.38 -5.56
CA ARG A 258 -7.85 -17.43 -4.73
C ARG A 258 -8.08 -17.98 -3.32
N TYR A 259 -8.55 -19.20 -3.17
CA TYR A 259 -8.82 -19.83 -1.87
C TYR A 259 -7.55 -19.97 -1.04
N ARG A 260 -6.45 -20.41 -1.65
CA ARG A 260 -5.14 -20.52 -1.00
C ARG A 260 -4.60 -19.17 -0.52
N ARG A 261 -4.89 -18.08 -1.26
CA ARG A 261 -4.53 -16.74 -0.82
C ARG A 261 -5.31 -16.33 0.43
N ILE A 262 -6.60 -16.69 0.54
CA ILE A 262 -7.41 -16.45 1.75
C ILE A 262 -6.82 -17.22 2.94
N ILE A 263 -6.55 -18.51 2.78
CA ILE A 263 -5.99 -19.39 3.84
C ILE A 263 -4.61 -18.89 4.31
N ALA A 264 -3.81 -18.31 3.39
CA ALA A 264 -2.49 -17.80 3.71
C ALA A 264 -2.48 -16.42 4.38
N MET A 265 -3.64 -15.76 4.54
CA MET A 265 -3.71 -14.45 5.21
C MET A 265 -3.39 -14.57 6.71
N PRO A 266 -2.63 -13.60 7.28
CA PRO A 266 -2.34 -13.59 8.72
C PRO A 266 -3.62 -13.59 9.56
N GLY A 267 -3.67 -14.45 10.59
CA GLY A 267 -4.82 -14.57 11.49
C GLY A 267 -5.93 -15.52 11.03
N VAL A 268 -5.87 -16.06 9.82
CA VAL A 268 -6.87 -17.02 9.31
C VAL A 268 -6.63 -18.44 9.87
N GLY A 269 -5.41 -18.85 10.13
CA GLY A 269 -5.05 -20.18 10.61
C GLY A 269 -5.11 -20.41 12.12
N ASN A 270 -5.48 -19.40 12.93
CA ASN A 270 -5.51 -19.46 14.39
C ASN A 270 -6.93 -19.33 14.99
N ALA A 271 -7.97 -19.59 14.23
CA ALA A 271 -9.36 -19.56 14.69
C ALA A 271 -9.94 -20.95 14.85
#